data_71d6b46bfa80928c07f675c62abda44f
#
_entry.id   71d6b46bfa80928c07f675c62abda44f
#
_cell.length_a   1.000
_cell.length_b   1.000
_cell.length_c   1.000
_cell.angle_alpha   90.00
_cell.angle_beta   90.00
_cell.angle_gamma   90.00
#
_symmetry.space_group_name_H-M   'P 1'
#
loop_
_entity.id
_entity.type
_entity.pdbx_description
1 polymer ?
#
loop_
_entity_poly.entity_id
_entity_poly.type
_entity_poly.pdbx_seq_one_letter_code
_entity_poly.pdbx_strand_id
1 'polypeptide(L)'
;MAKFSRISLISFFIIISAAVANAQVNAVEFGKNRVQFKKFKWYYYQTKNFNVYYYQNGEELAKFIAQSAEKELPQMESAAEYSLQRRANIILYNEYADMQQSNIGLGIDWQNNGGTKLVNNKMVVYFEADHQKLRLQVRKGIAQILTENRLFGDDIGEIAGNQALLDLPKWLTDGYISYLGQNWSTELDDELKSEILSGNYTKFSKFAFARPQIAGHAFWYFIEEKYKKENVTYLLYLATLYKNLNKACLKECKKKFKEVLVEFMEYQDEKYYRDI
;
A
#
# COMPACT_ATOMS: atom_id res chain seq x y z
N MET A 1 35.34 -38.68 33.42
CA MET A 1 35.72 -37.30 33.09
C MET A 1 35.70 -36.97 31.60
N ALA A 2 36.08 -37.83 30.64
CA ALA A 2 36.13 -37.52 29.22
C ALA A 2 34.77 -37.24 28.49
N LYS A 3 33.65 -37.81 29.00
CA LYS A 3 32.32 -37.58 28.42
C LYS A 3 31.75 -36.20 28.72
N PHE A 4 31.99 -35.65 29.91
CA PHE A 4 31.55 -34.30 30.30
C PHE A 4 32.25 -33.20 29.51
N SER A 5 33.54 -33.39 29.24
CA SER A 5 34.34 -32.45 28.43
C SER A 5 33.85 -32.34 26.97
N ARG A 6 33.40 -33.47 26.36
CA ARG A 6 32.89 -33.48 24.98
C ARG A 6 31.53 -32.79 24.85
N ILE A 7 30.63 -32.99 25.84
CA ILE A 7 29.32 -32.34 25.86
C ILE A 7 29.49 -30.82 26.04
N SER A 8 30.37 -30.39 26.91
CA SER A 8 30.68 -28.99 27.14
C SER A 8 31.26 -28.30 25.87
N LEU A 9 32.13 -29.02 25.14
CA LEU A 9 32.70 -28.51 23.88
C LEU A 9 31.64 -28.39 22.78
N ILE A 10 30.72 -29.33 22.65
CA ILE A 10 29.62 -29.29 21.67
C ILE A 10 28.64 -28.15 21.98
N SER A 11 28.28 -27.99 23.28
CA SER A 11 27.42 -26.88 23.70
C SER A 11 28.05 -25.51 23.46
N PHE A 12 29.35 -25.36 23.64
CA PHE A 12 30.10 -24.16 23.37
C PHE A 12 30.13 -23.82 21.86
N PHE A 13 30.29 -24.84 20.99
CA PHE A 13 30.23 -24.67 19.54
C PHE A 13 28.82 -24.28 19.03
N ILE A 14 27.75 -24.84 19.64
CA ILE A 14 26.37 -24.50 19.31
C ILE A 14 26.06 -23.05 19.71
N ILE A 15 26.56 -22.59 20.86
CA ILE A 15 26.36 -21.21 21.32
C ILE A 15 27.12 -20.23 20.41
N ILE A 16 28.33 -20.57 19.95
CA ILE A 16 29.08 -19.75 19.02
C ILE A 16 28.40 -19.70 17.65
N SER A 17 27.89 -20.81 17.14
CA SER A 17 27.17 -20.82 15.86
C SER A 17 25.84 -20.05 15.92
N ALA A 18 25.14 -20.04 17.06
CA ALA A 18 23.96 -19.20 17.27
C ALA A 18 24.28 -17.70 17.36
N ALA A 19 25.44 -17.33 17.88
CA ALA A 19 25.89 -15.93 17.94
C ALA A 19 26.31 -15.38 16.57
N VAL A 20 26.74 -16.25 15.63
CA VAL A 20 27.08 -15.87 14.25
C VAL A 20 25.87 -15.88 13.32
N ALA A 21 24.76 -16.51 13.73
CA ALA A 21 23.48 -16.55 12.99
C ALA A 21 22.62 -15.27 13.13
N ASN A 22 23.18 -14.15 13.61
CA ASN A 22 22.65 -12.83 13.30
C ASN A 22 22.97 -12.54 11.81
N ALA A 23 22.30 -13.31 10.95
CA ALA A 23 22.24 -13.05 9.53
C ALA A 23 21.96 -11.56 9.35
N GLN A 24 22.80 -10.91 8.61
CA GLN A 24 22.80 -9.53 8.21
C GLN A 24 21.38 -9.03 8.00
N VAL A 25 20.76 -8.54 9.06
CA VAL A 25 19.65 -7.61 8.91
C VAL A 25 20.31 -6.39 8.33
N ASN A 26 20.08 -6.13 7.05
CA ASN A 26 20.41 -4.86 6.40
C ASN A 26 19.54 -3.74 7.00
N ALA A 27 19.47 -3.68 8.33
CA ALA A 27 18.89 -2.58 9.06
C ALA A 27 19.89 -1.43 8.98
N VAL A 28 19.63 -0.54 8.05
CA VAL A 28 20.40 0.71 7.96
C VAL A 28 19.96 1.55 9.15
N GLU A 29 20.85 1.77 10.12
CA GLU A 29 20.62 2.70 11.21
C GLU A 29 20.29 4.09 10.67
N PHE A 30 19.44 4.83 11.39
CA PHE A 30 19.06 6.19 11.05
C PHE A 30 20.29 7.05 10.68
N GLY A 31 20.25 7.68 9.50
CA GLY A 31 21.32 8.55 8.99
C GLY A 31 22.39 7.85 8.14
N LYS A 32 22.33 6.54 7.93
CA LYS A 32 23.25 5.83 7.03
C LYS A 32 22.60 5.52 5.69
N ASN A 33 23.28 5.92 4.61
CA ASN A 33 22.87 5.55 3.26
C ASN A 33 23.18 4.08 2.97
N ARG A 34 22.28 3.41 2.23
CA ARG A 34 22.58 2.08 1.69
C ARG A 34 23.73 2.16 0.70
N VAL A 35 24.54 1.09 0.64
CA VAL A 35 25.64 1.01 -0.31
C VAL A 35 25.09 0.54 -1.66
N GLN A 36 25.32 1.34 -2.69
CA GLN A 36 25.00 0.96 -4.07
C GLN A 36 26.16 0.19 -4.67
N PHE A 37 25.97 -1.08 -4.94
CA PHE A 37 26.98 -1.97 -5.54
C PHE A 37 26.94 -1.96 -7.06
N LYS A 38 25.77 -1.78 -7.67
CA LYS A 38 25.57 -1.69 -9.11
C LYS A 38 25.56 -0.24 -9.56
N LYS A 39 26.18 0.04 -10.70
CA LYS A 39 26.03 1.31 -11.42
C LYS A 39 24.86 1.19 -12.37
N PHE A 40 23.80 1.94 -12.14
CA PHE A 40 22.64 1.99 -13.01
C PHE A 40 22.81 3.09 -14.04
N LYS A 41 22.71 2.73 -15.34
CA LYS A 41 22.60 3.69 -16.43
C LYS A 41 21.13 3.85 -16.76
N TRP A 42 20.56 4.96 -16.33
CA TRP A 42 19.14 5.22 -16.45
C TRP A 42 18.77 5.74 -17.83
N TYR A 43 17.63 5.27 -18.31
CA TYR A 43 16.92 5.70 -19.50
C TYR A 43 15.47 6.00 -19.12
N TYR A 44 14.69 6.60 -20.02
CA TYR A 44 13.28 6.77 -19.78
C TYR A 44 12.46 6.74 -21.05
N TYR A 45 11.21 6.28 -20.94
CA TYR A 45 10.14 6.47 -21.92
C TYR A 45 9.22 7.55 -21.44
N GLN A 46 8.84 8.45 -22.34
CA GLN A 46 7.84 9.47 -22.08
C GLN A 46 6.54 9.14 -22.81
N THR A 47 5.45 9.10 -22.08
CA THR A 47 4.09 9.00 -22.62
C THR A 47 3.32 10.29 -22.38
N LYS A 48 2.02 10.30 -22.65
CA LYS A 48 1.18 11.47 -22.39
C LYS A 48 1.18 11.86 -20.91
N ASN A 49 1.00 10.87 -20.03
CA ASN A 49 0.78 11.10 -18.60
C ASN A 49 1.92 10.60 -17.70
N PHE A 50 2.88 9.86 -18.23
CA PHE A 50 3.96 9.23 -17.45
C PHE A 50 5.34 9.41 -18.06
N ASN A 51 6.36 9.46 -17.18
CA ASN A 51 7.76 9.21 -17.53
C ASN A 51 8.15 7.90 -16.83
N VAL A 52 8.50 6.87 -17.60
CA VAL A 52 8.91 5.56 -17.06
C VAL A 52 10.41 5.44 -17.13
N TYR A 53 11.07 5.51 -15.98
CA TYR A 53 12.52 5.38 -15.85
C TYR A 53 12.90 3.92 -15.66
N TYR A 54 13.91 3.48 -16.38
CA TYR A 54 14.44 2.12 -16.34
C TYR A 54 15.95 2.13 -16.55
N TYR A 55 16.64 1.02 -16.28
CA TYR A 55 18.04 0.86 -16.53
C TYR A 55 18.30 -0.38 -17.40
N GLN A 56 19.57 -0.74 -17.62
CA GLN A 56 19.93 -1.82 -18.54
C GLN A 56 19.04 -3.06 -18.39
N ASN A 57 18.63 -3.64 -19.51
CA ASN A 57 17.74 -4.83 -19.61
C ASN A 57 16.29 -4.61 -19.10
N GLY A 58 15.89 -3.38 -18.76
CA GLY A 58 14.53 -3.06 -18.30
C GLY A 58 13.61 -2.51 -19.39
N GLU A 59 14.04 -2.45 -20.66
CA GLU A 59 13.31 -1.77 -21.73
C GLU A 59 11.92 -2.36 -21.99
N GLU A 60 11.82 -3.69 -22.11
CA GLU A 60 10.53 -4.35 -22.38
C GLU A 60 9.55 -4.22 -21.20
N LEU A 61 10.07 -4.30 -19.97
CA LEU A 61 9.27 -4.04 -18.78
C LEU A 61 8.79 -2.60 -18.72
N ALA A 62 9.65 -1.64 -19.09
CA ALA A 62 9.28 -0.23 -19.12
C ALA A 62 8.19 0.07 -20.17
N LYS A 63 8.25 -0.57 -21.36
CA LYS A 63 7.19 -0.49 -22.38
C LYS A 63 5.89 -1.06 -21.85
N PHE A 64 5.94 -2.23 -21.21
CA PHE A 64 4.77 -2.87 -20.60
C PHE A 64 4.13 -1.94 -19.54
N ILE A 65 4.94 -1.34 -18.65
CA ILE A 65 4.48 -0.40 -17.63
C ILE A 65 3.84 0.83 -18.28
N ALA A 66 4.51 1.43 -19.26
CA ALA A 66 4.02 2.62 -19.96
C ALA A 66 2.63 2.39 -20.58
N GLN A 67 2.47 1.26 -21.28
CA GLN A 67 1.18 0.87 -21.87
C GLN A 67 0.11 0.57 -20.80
N SER A 68 0.48 -0.16 -19.76
CA SER A 68 -0.44 -0.49 -18.67
C SER A 68 -0.92 0.75 -17.94
N ALA A 69 -0.01 1.66 -17.59
CA ALA A 69 -0.33 2.89 -16.88
C ALA A 69 -1.28 3.79 -17.67
N GLU A 70 -1.00 4.02 -18.96
CA GLU A 70 -1.88 4.83 -19.82
C GLU A 70 -3.27 4.19 -20.03
N LYS A 71 -3.33 2.86 -20.11
CA LYS A 71 -4.59 2.13 -20.27
C LYS A 71 -5.47 2.20 -19.01
N GLU A 72 -4.85 2.13 -17.82
CA GLU A 72 -5.57 2.10 -16.55
C GLU A 72 -5.99 3.50 -16.07
N LEU A 73 -5.20 4.52 -16.38
CA LEU A 73 -5.40 5.88 -15.87
C LEU A 73 -6.81 6.43 -16.06
N PRO A 74 -7.43 6.40 -17.27
CA PRO A 74 -8.74 7.01 -17.46
C PRO A 74 -9.84 6.43 -16.56
N GLN A 75 -9.82 5.11 -16.33
CA GLN A 75 -10.77 4.45 -15.45
C GLN A 75 -10.54 4.86 -13.99
N MET A 76 -9.27 4.97 -13.59
CA MET A 76 -8.91 5.35 -12.22
C MET A 76 -9.19 6.82 -11.93
N GLU A 77 -8.96 7.72 -12.90
CA GLU A 77 -9.33 9.14 -12.80
C GLU A 77 -10.85 9.30 -12.65
N SER A 78 -11.62 8.54 -13.43
CA SER A 78 -13.08 8.54 -13.32
C SER A 78 -13.54 8.05 -11.95
N ALA A 79 -12.96 6.97 -11.43
CA ALA A 79 -13.32 6.42 -10.13
C ALA A 79 -12.87 7.32 -8.95
N ALA A 80 -11.71 7.96 -9.08
CA ALA A 80 -11.21 8.91 -8.10
C ALA A 80 -11.89 10.29 -8.19
N GLU A 81 -12.66 10.56 -9.25
CA GLU A 81 -13.20 11.90 -9.60
C GLU A 81 -12.10 12.98 -9.56
N TYR A 82 -10.93 12.63 -10.04
CA TYR A 82 -9.76 13.50 -10.05
C TYR A 82 -8.85 13.14 -11.22
N SER A 83 -8.43 14.14 -12.00
CA SER A 83 -7.52 13.95 -13.14
C SER A 83 -6.09 14.34 -12.78
N LEU A 84 -5.13 13.57 -13.26
CA LEU A 84 -3.72 13.83 -13.06
C LEU A 84 -3.32 15.16 -13.70
N GLN A 85 -2.90 16.14 -12.90
CA GLN A 85 -2.57 17.48 -13.35
C GLN A 85 -1.17 17.59 -13.93
N ARG A 86 -0.27 16.74 -13.49
CA ARG A 86 1.14 16.70 -13.92
C ARG A 86 1.54 15.28 -14.26
N ARG A 87 2.46 15.14 -15.21
CA ARG A 87 3.02 13.85 -15.57
C ARG A 87 3.65 13.18 -14.34
N ALA A 88 3.27 11.93 -14.09
CA ALA A 88 3.84 11.15 -13.01
C ALA A 88 5.09 10.39 -13.47
N ASN A 89 6.01 10.14 -12.53
CA ASN A 89 7.25 9.41 -12.80
C ASN A 89 7.15 8.00 -12.20
N ILE A 90 7.42 7.00 -13.03
CA ILE A 90 7.50 5.61 -12.62
C ILE A 90 8.96 5.18 -12.68
N ILE A 91 9.53 4.76 -11.57
CA ILE A 91 10.91 4.28 -11.49
C ILE A 91 10.88 2.77 -11.38
N LEU A 92 11.30 2.09 -12.45
CA LEU A 92 11.34 0.64 -12.52
C LEU A 92 12.68 0.09 -12.09
N TYR A 93 12.65 -0.85 -11.17
CA TYR A 93 13.77 -1.74 -10.88
C TYR A 93 13.50 -3.13 -11.48
N ASN A 94 14.51 -3.73 -12.12
CA ASN A 94 14.39 -5.05 -12.73
C ASN A 94 14.21 -6.16 -11.69
N GLU A 95 14.64 -5.90 -10.45
CA GLU A 95 14.50 -6.81 -9.31
C GLU A 95 14.45 -6.04 -7.98
N TYR A 96 13.86 -6.63 -6.96
CA TYR A 96 13.78 -6.04 -5.62
C TYR A 96 15.16 -5.78 -5.00
N ALA A 97 16.13 -6.68 -5.22
CA ALA A 97 17.50 -6.53 -4.73
C ALA A 97 18.20 -5.26 -5.25
N ASP A 98 17.92 -4.87 -6.50
CA ASP A 98 18.45 -3.63 -7.06
C ASP A 98 17.83 -2.39 -6.42
N MET A 99 16.53 -2.42 -6.15
CA MET A 99 15.86 -1.35 -5.42
C MET A 99 16.40 -1.21 -3.99
N GLN A 100 16.72 -2.31 -3.32
CA GLN A 100 17.30 -2.28 -1.97
C GLN A 100 18.66 -1.62 -1.88
N GLN A 101 19.40 -1.44 -2.99
CA GLN A 101 20.65 -0.69 -3.04
C GLN A 101 20.43 0.82 -3.02
N SER A 102 19.20 1.27 -3.20
CA SER A 102 18.82 2.68 -3.11
C SER A 102 18.38 3.04 -1.69
N ASN A 103 18.28 4.32 -1.39
CA ASN A 103 17.70 4.81 -0.15
C ASN A 103 16.16 4.81 -0.16
N ILE A 104 15.56 4.29 -1.22
CA ILE A 104 14.10 4.19 -1.35
C ILE A 104 13.61 3.07 -0.43
N GLY A 105 12.53 3.32 0.28
CA GLY A 105 11.92 2.31 1.15
C GLY A 105 12.70 2.04 2.44
N LEU A 106 13.43 3.00 2.97
CA LEU A 106 14.06 2.90 4.30
C LEU A 106 13.06 2.91 5.45
N GLY A 107 11.81 3.30 5.22
CA GLY A 107 10.74 3.31 6.22
C GLY A 107 10.05 1.95 6.35
N ILE A 108 9.54 1.66 7.56
CA ILE A 108 8.82 0.41 7.90
C ILE A 108 7.56 0.21 7.04
N ASP A 109 6.93 1.28 6.60
CA ASP A 109 5.67 1.24 5.83
C ASP A 109 5.84 0.76 4.38
N TRP A 110 7.08 0.65 3.90
CA TRP A 110 7.35 0.22 2.53
C TRP A 110 6.91 -1.21 2.22
N GLN A 111 7.16 -2.14 3.13
CA GLN A 111 6.91 -3.58 2.93
C GLN A 111 5.42 -3.93 2.91
N ASN A 112 4.59 -3.13 3.58
CA ASN A 112 3.16 -3.40 3.71
C ASN A 112 2.33 -2.92 2.51
N ASN A 113 2.89 -2.08 1.64
CA ASN A 113 2.14 -1.39 0.58
C ASN A 113 2.41 -1.91 -0.84
N GLY A 114 2.97 -3.12 -0.98
CA GLY A 114 3.18 -3.73 -2.30
C GLY A 114 4.22 -3.03 -3.17
N GLY A 115 5.24 -2.43 -2.55
CA GLY A 115 6.42 -1.92 -3.26
C GLY A 115 6.28 -0.54 -3.91
N THR A 116 5.20 0.19 -3.65
CA THR A 116 5.01 1.52 -4.24
C THR A 116 5.18 2.60 -3.18
N LYS A 117 6.19 3.44 -3.30
CA LYS A 117 6.35 4.61 -2.45
C LYS A 117 6.37 5.87 -3.27
N LEU A 118 5.56 6.83 -2.87
CA LEU A 118 5.50 8.13 -3.50
C LEU A 118 6.39 9.16 -2.81
N VAL A 119 7.12 9.83 -3.62
CA VAL A 119 7.70 11.12 -3.30
C VAL A 119 7.40 12.00 -4.51
N ASN A 120 6.49 12.95 -4.38
CA ASN A 120 6.36 13.98 -5.42
C ASN A 120 5.88 13.50 -6.80
N ASN A 121 4.73 12.88 -6.93
CA ASN A 121 4.28 12.24 -8.17
C ASN A 121 5.27 11.21 -8.72
N LYS A 122 6.04 10.56 -7.84
CA LYS A 122 6.93 9.47 -8.20
C LYS A 122 6.47 8.20 -7.55
N MET A 123 6.34 7.14 -8.31
CA MET A 123 6.19 5.79 -7.79
C MET A 123 7.41 4.95 -8.14
N VAL A 124 7.72 4.01 -7.29
CA VAL A 124 8.80 3.06 -7.50
C VAL A 124 8.20 1.66 -7.55
N VAL A 125 8.52 0.93 -8.59
CA VAL A 125 8.05 -0.43 -8.81
C VAL A 125 9.23 -1.35 -9.09
N TYR A 126 9.08 -2.62 -8.79
CA TYR A 126 10.10 -3.63 -9.08
C TYR A 126 9.46 -4.90 -9.64
N PHE A 127 10.21 -5.59 -10.48
CA PHE A 127 9.74 -6.80 -11.12
C PHE A 127 10.04 -8.04 -10.26
N GLU A 128 9.04 -8.90 -10.05
CA GLU A 128 9.13 -10.15 -9.29
C GLU A 128 8.83 -11.35 -10.20
N ALA A 129 9.31 -11.31 -11.45
CA ALA A 129 9.03 -12.32 -12.48
C ALA A 129 7.52 -12.54 -12.77
N ASP A 130 6.68 -11.58 -12.41
CA ASP A 130 5.23 -11.62 -12.60
C ASP A 130 4.71 -10.25 -13.08
N HIS A 131 4.20 -10.24 -14.32
CA HIS A 131 3.64 -9.02 -14.93
C HIS A 131 2.33 -8.57 -14.31
N GLN A 132 1.54 -9.47 -13.73
CA GLN A 132 0.30 -9.11 -13.04
C GLN A 132 0.61 -8.40 -11.73
N LYS A 133 1.60 -8.88 -10.98
CA LYS A 133 2.07 -8.19 -9.78
C LYS A 133 2.66 -6.82 -10.10
N LEU A 134 3.44 -6.72 -11.18
CA LEU A 134 4.00 -5.44 -11.63
C LEU A 134 2.89 -4.46 -12.03
N ARG A 135 1.90 -4.92 -12.78
CA ARG A 135 0.71 -4.11 -13.13
C ARG A 135 -0.05 -3.66 -11.90
N LEU A 136 -0.21 -4.53 -10.90
CA LEU A 136 -0.86 -4.18 -9.64
C LEU A 136 -0.09 -3.12 -8.86
N GLN A 137 1.24 -3.18 -8.82
CA GLN A 137 2.07 -2.14 -8.23
C GLN A 137 1.84 -0.78 -8.92
N VAL A 138 1.81 -0.77 -10.25
CA VAL A 138 1.54 0.45 -11.04
C VAL A 138 0.15 1.01 -10.72
N ARG A 139 -0.89 0.17 -10.71
CA ARG A 139 -2.25 0.60 -10.34
C ARG A 139 -2.32 1.19 -8.94
N LYS A 140 -1.72 0.53 -7.94
CA LYS A 140 -1.66 1.04 -6.56
C LYS A 140 -0.91 2.37 -6.49
N GLY A 141 0.15 2.53 -7.26
CA GLY A 141 0.88 3.80 -7.36
C GLY A 141 0.04 4.93 -7.96
N ILE A 142 -0.69 4.65 -9.03
CA ILE A 142 -1.62 5.63 -9.63
C ILE A 142 -2.72 5.98 -8.61
N ALA A 143 -3.33 4.98 -7.96
CA ALA A 143 -4.36 5.19 -6.94
C ALA A 143 -3.87 6.10 -5.82
N GLN A 144 -2.65 5.88 -5.36
CA GLN A 144 -2.04 6.71 -4.32
C GLN A 144 -1.83 8.14 -4.80
N ILE A 145 -1.25 8.35 -6.01
CA ILE A 145 -1.04 9.69 -6.57
C ILE A 145 -2.37 10.45 -6.69
N LEU A 146 -3.39 9.82 -7.28
CA LEU A 146 -4.70 10.46 -7.45
C LEU A 146 -5.35 10.80 -6.10
N THR A 147 -5.27 9.87 -5.13
CA THR A 147 -5.84 10.08 -3.79
C THR A 147 -5.09 11.18 -3.04
N GLU A 148 -3.78 11.14 -3.00
CA GLU A 148 -2.97 12.14 -2.29
C GLU A 148 -3.12 13.53 -2.91
N ASN A 149 -3.06 13.63 -4.25
CA ASN A 149 -3.25 14.91 -4.93
C ASN A 149 -4.67 15.48 -4.73
N ARG A 150 -5.69 14.62 -4.72
CA ARG A 150 -7.06 15.04 -4.41
C ARG A 150 -7.20 15.56 -2.97
N LEU A 151 -6.57 14.88 -2.00
CA LEU A 151 -6.71 15.21 -0.59
C LEU A 151 -5.81 16.37 -0.14
N PHE A 152 -4.62 16.47 -0.70
CA PHE A 152 -3.56 17.33 -0.19
C PHE A 152 -3.07 18.38 -1.20
N GLY A 153 -3.56 18.34 -2.42
CA GLY A 153 -3.02 19.12 -3.52
C GLY A 153 -1.89 18.40 -4.27
N ASP A 154 -1.43 18.97 -5.36
CA ASP A 154 -0.41 18.39 -6.25
C ASP A 154 0.98 19.05 -6.10
N ASP A 155 1.14 19.98 -5.17
CA ASP A 155 2.39 20.65 -4.82
C ASP A 155 2.93 20.14 -3.47
N ILE A 156 4.27 20.02 -3.34
CA ILE A 156 4.92 19.53 -2.11
C ILE A 156 4.58 20.40 -0.90
N GLY A 157 4.53 21.71 -1.08
CA GLY A 157 4.22 22.65 -0.01
C GLY A 157 2.78 22.48 0.48
N GLU A 158 1.85 22.27 -0.46
CA GLU A 158 0.44 21.99 -0.16
C GLU A 158 0.29 20.63 0.53
N ILE A 159 0.94 19.58 0.01
CA ILE A 159 0.89 18.25 0.61
C ILE A 159 1.39 18.29 2.07
N ALA A 160 2.55 18.89 2.33
CA ALA A 160 3.12 18.95 3.67
C ALA A 160 2.24 19.76 4.64
N GLY A 161 1.67 20.87 4.17
CA GLY A 161 0.76 21.71 4.97
C GLY A 161 -0.58 21.03 5.23
N ASN A 162 -1.16 20.40 4.23
CA ASN A 162 -2.48 19.79 4.32
C ASN A 162 -2.48 18.44 5.07
N GLN A 163 -1.43 17.62 4.93
CA GLN A 163 -1.30 16.38 5.73
C GLN A 163 -1.32 16.64 7.24
N ALA A 164 -0.63 17.69 7.68
CA ALA A 164 -0.64 18.09 9.08
C ALA A 164 -2.01 18.56 9.58
N LEU A 165 -2.90 18.98 8.67
CA LEU A 165 -4.23 19.50 8.98
C LEU A 165 -5.35 18.46 8.84
N LEU A 166 -5.10 17.35 8.14
CA LEU A 166 -6.07 16.29 7.91
C LEU A 166 -5.84 15.15 8.91
N ASP A 167 -6.59 15.19 10.01
CA ASP A 167 -6.64 14.13 11.02
C ASP A 167 -7.60 13.01 10.58
N LEU A 168 -7.32 12.39 9.43
CA LEU A 168 -8.05 11.22 8.95
C LEU A 168 -7.37 9.93 9.43
N PRO A 169 -8.14 8.94 9.88
CA PRO A 169 -7.58 7.65 10.26
C PRO A 169 -6.83 6.99 9.10
N LYS A 170 -5.64 6.46 9.36
CA LYS A 170 -4.79 5.82 8.34
C LYS A 170 -5.53 4.74 7.54
N TRP A 171 -6.34 3.92 8.20
CA TRP A 171 -7.13 2.88 7.54
C TRP A 171 -8.12 3.43 6.50
N LEU A 172 -8.61 4.65 6.69
CA LEU A 172 -9.56 5.29 5.77
C LEU A 172 -8.87 5.65 4.44
N THR A 173 -7.70 6.27 4.50
CA THR A 173 -6.92 6.69 3.32
C THR A 173 -6.20 5.53 2.66
N ASP A 174 -5.47 4.71 3.41
CA ASP A 174 -4.76 3.54 2.89
C ASP A 174 -5.72 2.50 2.30
N GLY A 175 -6.88 2.33 2.96
CA GLY A 175 -7.95 1.47 2.47
C GLY A 175 -8.57 1.97 1.18
N TYR A 176 -8.76 3.29 1.03
CA TYR A 176 -9.28 3.87 -0.20
C TYR A 176 -8.27 3.72 -1.36
N ILE A 177 -6.99 3.94 -1.09
CA ILE A 177 -5.92 3.71 -2.08
C ILE A 177 -5.93 2.24 -2.53
N SER A 178 -6.06 1.30 -1.60
CA SER A 178 -6.16 -0.12 -1.91
C SER A 178 -7.41 -0.45 -2.72
N TYR A 179 -8.57 0.09 -2.35
CA TYR A 179 -9.85 -0.06 -3.05
C TYR A 179 -9.79 0.48 -4.49
N LEU A 180 -9.22 1.67 -4.69
CA LEU A 180 -9.08 2.28 -6.01
C LEU A 180 -8.06 1.53 -6.88
N GLY A 181 -6.97 1.04 -6.27
CA GLY A 181 -5.86 0.38 -6.98
C GLY A 181 -6.09 -1.08 -7.32
N GLN A 182 -7.01 -1.76 -6.63
CA GLN A 182 -7.25 -3.20 -6.79
C GLN A 182 -8.72 -3.51 -6.58
N ASN A 183 -9.32 -4.25 -7.52
CA ASN A 183 -10.67 -4.77 -7.31
C ASN A 183 -10.65 -5.80 -6.16
N TRP A 184 -11.80 -5.97 -5.49
CA TRP A 184 -11.94 -7.06 -4.53
C TRP A 184 -11.63 -8.40 -5.20
N SER A 185 -10.77 -9.20 -4.60
CA SER A 185 -10.28 -10.46 -5.16
C SER A 185 -10.35 -11.58 -4.14
N THR A 186 -10.18 -12.82 -4.60
CA THR A 186 -10.14 -14.00 -3.74
C THR A 186 -9.02 -13.89 -2.69
N GLU A 187 -7.86 -13.34 -3.07
CA GLU A 187 -6.75 -13.16 -2.15
C GLU A 187 -7.09 -12.17 -1.01
N LEU A 188 -7.78 -11.06 -1.34
CA LEU A 188 -8.26 -10.11 -0.33
C LEU A 188 -9.35 -10.71 0.54
N ASP A 189 -10.21 -11.53 -0.06
CA ASP A 189 -11.27 -12.24 0.65
C ASP A 189 -10.70 -13.26 1.65
N ASP A 190 -9.71 -14.04 1.23
CA ASP A 190 -9.00 -15.00 2.08
C ASP A 190 -8.20 -14.31 3.19
N GLU A 191 -7.56 -13.18 2.89
CA GLU A 191 -6.86 -12.36 3.88
C GLU A 191 -7.83 -11.86 4.96
N LEU A 192 -8.96 -11.25 4.55
CA LEU A 192 -9.96 -10.75 5.49
C LEU A 192 -10.58 -11.90 6.33
N LYS A 193 -10.94 -13.00 5.68
CA LYS A 193 -11.46 -14.20 6.34
C LYS A 193 -10.50 -14.75 7.39
N SER A 194 -9.21 -14.82 7.07
CA SER A 194 -8.16 -15.24 8.00
C SER A 194 -8.10 -14.36 9.25
N GLU A 195 -8.22 -13.04 9.09
CA GLU A 195 -8.26 -12.09 10.23
C GLU A 195 -9.52 -12.27 11.09
N ILE A 196 -10.67 -12.57 10.48
CA ILE A 196 -11.93 -12.85 11.20
C ILE A 196 -11.80 -14.14 11.99
N LEU A 197 -11.38 -15.24 11.35
CA LEU A 197 -11.26 -16.56 11.98
C LEU A 197 -10.19 -16.62 13.07
N SER A 198 -9.12 -15.83 12.95
CA SER A 198 -8.08 -15.72 13.99
C SER A 198 -8.51 -14.95 15.24
N GLY A 199 -9.70 -14.33 15.23
CA GLY A 199 -10.18 -13.50 16.32
C GLY A 199 -9.57 -12.09 16.36
N ASN A 200 -8.74 -11.72 15.39
CA ASN A 200 -8.13 -10.38 15.30
C ASN A 200 -9.16 -9.30 14.94
N TYR A 201 -10.28 -9.71 14.33
CA TYR A 201 -11.33 -8.84 13.83
C TYR A 201 -12.35 -8.37 14.89
N THR A 202 -12.33 -8.90 16.12
CA THR A 202 -13.37 -8.65 17.15
C THR A 202 -13.62 -7.19 17.49
N LYS A 203 -12.60 -6.32 17.27
CA LYS A 203 -12.74 -4.86 17.41
C LYS A 203 -12.14 -4.19 16.18
N PHE A 204 -13.00 -3.59 15.37
CA PHE A 204 -12.57 -2.90 14.15
C PHE A 204 -11.39 -1.95 14.37
N SER A 205 -11.38 -1.17 15.45
CA SER A 205 -10.30 -0.23 15.73
C SER A 205 -8.92 -0.92 15.89
N LYS A 206 -8.87 -2.10 16.51
CA LYS A 206 -7.62 -2.89 16.62
C LYS A 206 -7.20 -3.45 15.27
N PHE A 207 -8.15 -4.05 14.55
CA PHE A 207 -7.93 -4.58 13.21
C PHE A 207 -7.46 -3.48 12.25
N ALA A 208 -8.16 -2.35 12.19
CA ALA A 208 -7.81 -1.21 11.35
C ALA A 208 -6.46 -0.57 11.69
N PHE A 209 -6.04 -0.63 12.96
CA PHE A 209 -4.71 -0.19 13.36
C PHE A 209 -3.62 -1.16 12.90
N ALA A 210 -3.83 -2.47 13.07
CA ALA A 210 -2.86 -3.49 12.72
C ALA A 210 -2.77 -3.72 11.19
N ARG A 211 -3.91 -3.66 10.49
CA ARG A 211 -4.05 -3.99 9.07
C ARG A 211 -4.85 -2.90 8.33
N PRO A 212 -4.34 -1.65 8.26
CA PRO A 212 -5.12 -0.51 7.78
C PRO A 212 -5.62 -0.66 6.34
N GLN A 213 -4.83 -1.27 5.45
CA GLN A 213 -5.20 -1.43 4.04
C GLN A 213 -6.38 -2.37 3.85
N ILE A 214 -6.30 -3.60 4.37
CA ILE A 214 -7.38 -4.59 4.20
C ILE A 214 -8.64 -4.19 4.96
N ALA A 215 -8.50 -3.65 6.17
CA ALA A 215 -9.62 -3.15 6.96
C ALA A 215 -10.36 -2.02 6.22
N GLY A 216 -9.63 -1.07 5.68
CA GLY A 216 -10.20 0.05 4.94
C GLY A 216 -10.72 -0.35 3.57
N HIS A 217 -10.02 -1.24 2.83
CA HIS A 217 -10.51 -1.75 1.55
C HIS A 217 -11.86 -2.49 1.74
N ALA A 218 -11.94 -3.37 2.72
CA ALA A 218 -13.19 -4.09 3.03
C ALA A 218 -14.32 -3.12 3.40
N PHE A 219 -14.02 -2.05 4.16
CA PHE A 219 -15.00 -1.02 4.50
C PHE A 219 -15.49 -0.26 3.26
N TRP A 220 -14.58 0.16 2.35
CA TRP A 220 -14.96 0.86 1.14
C TRP A 220 -15.74 -0.02 0.17
N TYR A 221 -15.38 -1.29 0.06
CA TYR A 221 -16.12 -2.28 -0.70
C TYR A 221 -17.55 -2.46 -0.14
N PHE A 222 -17.71 -2.55 1.19
CA PHE A 222 -19.01 -2.55 1.84
C PHE A 222 -19.83 -1.27 1.55
N ILE A 223 -19.20 -0.09 1.55
CA ILE A 223 -19.88 1.16 1.19
C ILE A 223 -20.36 1.11 -0.26
N GLU A 224 -19.55 0.59 -1.20
CA GLU A 224 -19.97 0.37 -2.59
C GLU A 224 -21.21 -0.54 -2.68
N GLU A 225 -21.17 -1.69 -2.05
CA GLU A 225 -22.24 -2.70 -2.09
C GLU A 225 -23.54 -2.21 -1.44
N LYS A 226 -23.45 -1.54 -0.31
CA LYS A 226 -24.62 -1.15 0.50
C LYS A 226 -25.17 0.23 0.12
N TYR A 227 -24.29 1.18 -0.21
CA TYR A 227 -24.65 2.57 -0.40
C TYR A 227 -24.41 3.09 -1.82
N LYS A 228 -23.96 2.27 -2.74
CA LYS A 228 -23.59 2.52 -4.14
C LYS A 228 -22.15 3.05 -4.32
N LYS A 229 -21.64 2.77 -5.51
CA LYS A 229 -20.26 3.11 -5.90
C LYS A 229 -19.96 4.60 -5.89
N GLU A 230 -20.90 5.41 -6.35
CA GLU A 230 -20.76 6.86 -6.42
C GLU A 230 -20.55 7.50 -5.04
N ASN A 231 -21.06 6.83 -4.00
CA ASN A 231 -20.99 7.33 -2.63
C ASN A 231 -19.61 7.12 -1.98
N VAL A 232 -18.79 6.22 -2.51
CA VAL A 232 -17.46 5.91 -1.94
C VAL A 232 -16.55 7.14 -1.95
N THR A 233 -16.30 7.68 -3.13
CA THR A 233 -15.43 8.85 -3.32
C THR A 233 -16.03 10.11 -2.68
N TYR A 234 -17.35 10.25 -2.74
CA TYR A 234 -18.04 11.38 -2.12
C TYR A 234 -17.98 11.32 -0.58
N LEU A 235 -18.11 10.14 0.03
CA LEU A 235 -17.95 9.97 1.48
C LEU A 235 -16.52 10.33 1.94
N LEU A 236 -15.49 9.94 1.17
CA LEU A 236 -14.11 10.34 1.46
C LEU A 236 -13.96 11.87 1.38
N TYR A 237 -14.51 12.50 0.33
CA TYR A 237 -14.51 13.95 0.19
C TYR A 237 -15.18 14.64 1.39
N LEU A 238 -16.35 14.17 1.81
CA LEU A 238 -17.05 14.73 2.97
C LEU A 238 -16.27 14.52 4.27
N ALA A 239 -15.60 13.37 4.45
CA ALA A 239 -14.77 13.11 5.61
C ALA A 239 -13.60 14.11 5.70
N THR A 240 -13.00 14.44 4.56
CA THR A 240 -11.96 15.46 4.43
C THR A 240 -12.50 16.86 4.70
N LEU A 241 -13.61 17.23 4.05
CA LEU A 241 -14.23 18.55 4.17
C LEU A 241 -14.65 18.86 5.61
N TYR A 242 -15.31 17.91 6.27
CA TYR A 242 -15.77 18.09 7.65
C TYR A 242 -14.70 17.79 8.70
N LYS A 243 -13.58 17.22 8.32
CA LYS A 243 -12.56 16.65 9.24
C LYS A 243 -13.21 15.77 10.31
N ASN A 244 -14.28 15.07 9.94
CA ASN A 244 -15.12 14.33 10.87
C ASN A 244 -15.92 13.24 10.14
N LEU A 245 -15.48 12.00 10.29
CA LEU A 245 -16.11 10.84 9.65
C LEU A 245 -17.57 10.65 10.08
N ASN A 246 -17.91 10.96 11.34
CA ASN A 246 -19.29 10.84 11.81
C ASN A 246 -20.23 11.83 11.09
N LYS A 247 -19.78 13.07 10.85
CA LYS A 247 -20.57 14.04 10.08
C LYS A 247 -20.70 13.61 8.62
N ALA A 248 -19.65 13.06 8.03
CA ALA A 248 -19.65 12.55 6.67
C ALA A 248 -20.66 11.40 6.52
N CYS A 249 -20.63 10.41 7.43
CA CYS A 249 -21.58 9.30 7.42
C CYS A 249 -23.04 9.76 7.65
N LEU A 250 -23.28 10.69 8.56
CA LEU A 250 -24.61 11.27 8.75
C LEU A 250 -25.15 11.93 7.48
N LYS A 251 -24.30 12.63 6.75
CA LYS A 251 -24.69 13.30 5.50
C LYS A 251 -24.98 12.29 4.39
N GLU A 252 -24.09 11.31 4.20
CA GLU A 252 -24.15 10.38 3.07
C GLU A 252 -24.96 9.11 3.38
N CYS A 253 -24.63 8.42 4.46
CA CYS A 253 -25.26 7.15 4.83
C CYS A 253 -26.55 7.35 5.66
N LYS A 254 -26.88 8.59 6.05
CA LYS A 254 -28.01 8.95 6.95
C LYS A 254 -27.93 8.27 8.32
N LYS A 255 -26.75 7.84 8.72
CA LYS A 255 -26.46 7.12 9.97
C LYS A 255 -25.17 7.63 10.59
N LYS A 256 -25.04 7.50 11.91
CA LYS A 256 -23.77 7.82 12.59
C LYS A 256 -22.70 6.80 12.17
N PHE A 257 -21.43 7.21 12.15
CA PHE A 257 -20.33 6.31 11.80
C PHE A 257 -20.33 5.00 12.61
N LYS A 258 -20.66 5.10 13.92
CA LYS A 258 -20.78 3.89 14.77
C LYS A 258 -21.83 2.91 14.28
N GLU A 259 -22.95 3.41 13.76
CA GLU A 259 -24.05 2.58 13.22
C GLU A 259 -23.64 1.95 11.89
N VAL A 260 -22.99 2.72 11.01
CA VAL A 260 -22.41 2.22 9.74
C VAL A 260 -21.37 1.14 10.02
N LEU A 261 -20.56 1.32 11.08
CA LEU A 261 -19.55 0.34 11.47
C LEU A 261 -20.15 -0.96 12.01
N VAL A 262 -21.24 -0.88 12.77
CA VAL A 262 -21.99 -2.08 13.22
C VAL A 262 -22.52 -2.83 12.00
N GLU A 263 -23.15 -2.16 11.05
CA GLU A 263 -23.64 -2.77 9.82
C GLU A 263 -22.53 -3.42 8.99
N PHE A 264 -21.35 -2.78 8.95
CA PHE A 264 -20.18 -3.34 8.29
C PHE A 264 -19.73 -4.64 8.97
N MET A 265 -19.67 -4.66 10.30
CA MET A 265 -19.27 -5.85 11.06
C MET A 265 -20.29 -6.99 10.85
N GLU A 266 -21.60 -6.70 10.95
CA GLU A 266 -22.67 -7.65 10.69
C GLU A 266 -22.63 -8.19 9.26
N TYR A 267 -22.39 -7.33 8.25
CA TYR A 267 -22.23 -7.74 6.85
C TYR A 267 -21.09 -8.75 6.66
N GLN A 268 -19.96 -8.54 7.34
CA GLN A 268 -18.82 -9.47 7.27
C GLN A 268 -19.12 -10.78 8.02
N ASP A 269 -19.74 -10.70 9.19
CA ASP A 269 -20.14 -11.88 9.96
C ASP A 269 -21.13 -12.75 9.18
N GLU A 270 -22.13 -12.16 8.54
CA GLU A 270 -23.07 -12.87 7.66
C GLU A 270 -22.39 -13.50 6.45
N LYS A 271 -21.44 -12.78 5.83
CA LYS A 271 -20.71 -13.26 4.66
C LYS A 271 -19.91 -14.53 4.95
N TYR A 272 -19.28 -14.58 6.12
CA TYR A 272 -18.40 -15.68 6.52
C TYR A 272 -19.02 -16.63 7.55
N TYR A 273 -20.30 -16.47 7.90
CA TYR A 273 -21.00 -17.26 8.91
C TYR A 273 -20.87 -18.78 8.73
N ARG A 274 -20.83 -19.26 7.48
CA ARG A 274 -20.72 -20.70 7.20
C ARG A 274 -19.33 -21.27 7.44
N ASP A 275 -18.34 -20.40 7.61
CA ASP A 275 -16.93 -20.76 7.75
C ASP A 275 -16.43 -20.57 9.19
N ILE A 276 -17.28 -19.98 10.06
CA ILE A 276 -17.08 -19.83 11.49
C ILE A 276 -17.75 -21.01 12.23
#